data_23c86f6fb82cd5a10ff3c6f5f1461b99
#
_entry.id   23c86f6fb82cd5a10ff3c6f5f1461b99
#
_cell.length_a   1.000
_cell.length_b   1.000
_cell.length_c   1.000
_cell.angle_alpha   90.00
_cell.angle_beta   90.00
_cell.angle_gamma   90.00
#
_symmetry.space_group_name_H-M   'P 1'
#
loop_
_entity.id
_entity.type
_entity.pdbx_description
1 polymer ?
#
loop_
_entity_poly.entity_id
_entity_poly.type
_entity_poly.pdbx_seq_one_letter_code
_entity_poly.pdbx_strand_id
1 'polypeptide(L)'
;MTKTQKKSLKVGKPVGTDHVNTVVRNYKKERWVHNSQRLGKEDSLSVWYSIEELEEFIGIAKNHGADGIKLYFGAYDENYKDEPLYAGRQTVVLVATKHKITEAGESNKDFYVQTDKGTTTIMAWNAGAVCPPFCGPKDGFGDLGITILDKGDEGFIVA
;
A
#
# COMPACT_ATOMS: atom_id res chain seq x y z
N MET A 1 19.15 5.28 37.76
CA MET A 1 18.50 4.56 36.63
C MET A 1 18.58 5.45 35.40
N THR A 2 19.46 5.13 34.48
CA THR A 2 19.56 5.82 33.21
C THR A 2 18.33 5.45 32.38
N LYS A 3 17.43 6.41 32.17
CA LYS A 3 16.34 6.26 31.20
C LYS A 3 16.98 6.14 29.81
N THR A 4 17.06 4.93 29.29
CA THR A 4 17.46 4.70 27.90
C THR A 4 16.41 5.41 27.02
N GLN A 5 16.79 6.53 26.43
CA GLN A 5 15.93 7.29 25.55
C GLN A 5 15.66 6.42 24.31
N LYS A 6 14.43 5.92 24.18
CA LYS A 6 14.06 5.07 23.05
C LYS A 6 14.24 5.88 21.76
N LYS A 7 15.17 5.45 20.90
CA LYS A 7 15.43 6.08 19.61
C LYS A 7 14.13 6.10 18.79
N SER A 8 13.77 7.27 18.26
CA SER A 8 12.62 7.37 17.38
C SER A 8 12.85 6.55 16.10
N LEU A 9 11.84 5.77 15.70
CA LEU A 9 11.86 5.00 14.45
C LEU A 9 11.31 5.80 13.25
N LYS A 10 11.04 7.10 13.43
CA LYS A 10 10.54 7.96 12.37
C LYS A 10 11.49 8.05 11.18
N VAL A 11 10.99 7.71 9.98
CA VAL A 11 11.75 7.78 8.73
C VAL A 11 11.08 8.67 7.68
N GLY A 12 9.76 8.84 7.76
CA GLY A 12 8.99 9.66 6.83
C GLY A 12 8.89 11.12 7.27
N LYS A 13 8.42 11.96 6.36
CA LYS A 13 8.15 13.38 6.59
C LYS A 13 6.94 13.85 5.80
N PRO A 14 6.28 14.94 6.22
CA PRO A 14 5.27 15.60 5.41
C PRO A 14 5.86 16.08 4.08
N VAL A 15 5.08 15.98 3.02
CA VAL A 15 5.45 16.46 1.68
C VAL A 15 4.31 17.27 1.08
N GLY A 16 4.64 18.16 0.14
CA GLY A 16 3.66 18.99 -0.53
C GLY A 16 3.14 18.40 -1.84
N THR A 17 2.17 19.11 -2.42
CA THR A 17 1.50 18.73 -3.67
C THR A 17 2.47 18.50 -4.82
N ASP A 18 3.45 19.36 -5.01
CA ASP A 18 4.42 19.24 -6.12
C ASP A 18 5.24 17.95 -6.02
N HIS A 19 5.64 17.58 -4.82
CA HIS A 19 6.37 16.34 -4.60
C HIS A 19 5.50 15.13 -4.94
N VAL A 20 4.26 15.07 -4.41
CA VAL A 20 3.32 13.99 -4.70
C VAL A 20 3.08 13.88 -6.20
N ASN A 21 2.80 15.01 -6.85
CA ASN A 21 2.59 15.08 -8.29
C ASN A 21 3.78 14.52 -9.09
N THR A 22 4.99 14.92 -8.72
CA THR A 22 6.21 14.46 -9.39
C THR A 22 6.42 12.96 -9.25
N VAL A 23 6.35 12.43 -8.04
CA VAL A 23 6.64 10.99 -7.83
C VAL A 23 5.59 10.10 -8.46
N VAL A 24 4.32 10.51 -8.45
CA VAL A 24 3.26 9.72 -9.07
C VAL A 24 3.30 9.81 -10.59
N ARG A 25 3.60 10.97 -11.16
CA ARG A 25 3.84 11.09 -12.61
C ARG A 25 5.01 10.21 -13.08
N ASN A 26 6.09 10.19 -12.34
CA ASN A 26 7.20 9.29 -12.63
C ASN A 26 6.77 7.83 -12.61
N TYR A 27 5.97 7.43 -11.62
CA TYR A 27 5.41 6.08 -11.57
C TYR A 27 4.53 5.77 -12.79
N LYS A 28 3.62 6.67 -13.15
CA LYS A 28 2.76 6.51 -14.34
C LYS A 28 3.59 6.30 -15.60
N LYS A 29 4.57 7.16 -15.82
CA LYS A 29 5.42 7.15 -17.01
C LYS A 29 6.33 5.92 -17.07
N GLU A 30 7.00 5.60 -15.98
CA GLU A 30 8.07 4.62 -15.99
C GLU A 30 7.58 3.19 -15.69
N ARG A 31 6.38 3.03 -15.15
CA ARG A 31 5.87 1.72 -14.72
C ARG A 31 4.43 1.44 -15.15
N TRP A 32 3.50 2.29 -14.75
CA TRP A 32 2.08 2.04 -14.96
C TRP A 32 1.68 1.86 -16.42
N VAL A 33 2.18 2.69 -17.31
CA VAL A 33 1.93 2.58 -18.76
C VAL A 33 2.39 1.22 -19.28
N HIS A 34 3.59 0.81 -18.93
CA HIS A 34 4.17 -0.47 -19.36
C HIS A 34 3.43 -1.66 -18.74
N ASN A 35 3.10 -1.59 -17.45
CA ASN A 35 2.31 -2.61 -16.78
C ASN A 35 0.92 -2.75 -17.42
N SER A 36 0.26 -1.64 -17.70
CA SER A 36 -1.06 -1.64 -18.34
C SER A 36 -1.03 -2.24 -19.74
N GLN A 37 -0.03 -1.90 -20.52
CA GLN A 37 0.17 -2.50 -21.85
C GLN A 37 0.38 -4.01 -21.77
N ARG A 38 1.21 -4.47 -20.85
CA ARG A 38 1.47 -5.89 -20.63
C ARG A 38 0.22 -6.66 -20.17
N LEU A 39 -0.60 -6.05 -19.31
CA LEU A 39 -1.84 -6.64 -18.81
C LEU A 39 -2.98 -6.60 -19.84
N GLY A 40 -2.89 -5.75 -20.87
CA GLY A 40 -4.00 -5.48 -21.79
C GLY A 40 -5.17 -4.73 -21.15
N LYS A 41 -4.97 -4.14 -20.00
CA LYS A 41 -5.93 -3.30 -19.26
C LYS A 41 -5.19 -2.36 -18.32
N GLU A 42 -5.85 -1.29 -17.87
CA GLU A 42 -5.25 -0.37 -16.93
C GLU A 42 -4.85 -1.07 -15.62
N ASP A 43 -3.56 -0.97 -15.26
CA ASP A 43 -3.09 -1.39 -13.93
C ASP A 43 -3.59 -0.43 -12.86
N SER A 44 -3.49 -0.79 -11.58
CA SER A 44 -3.85 0.11 -10.49
C SER A 44 -2.81 1.22 -10.32
N LEU A 45 -3.29 2.41 -9.98
CA LEU A 45 -2.48 3.57 -9.64
C LEU A 45 -2.43 3.83 -8.13
N SER A 46 -3.48 3.40 -7.45
CA SER A 46 -3.62 3.61 -6.01
C SER A 46 -4.36 2.47 -5.34
N VAL A 47 -4.18 2.38 -4.04
CA VAL A 47 -4.94 1.49 -3.16
C VAL A 47 -5.49 2.35 -2.01
N TRP A 48 -6.79 2.27 -1.78
CA TRP A 48 -7.45 3.03 -0.73
C TRP A 48 -7.86 2.13 0.42
N TYR A 49 -7.58 2.58 1.62
CA TYR A 49 -8.11 2.06 2.88
C TYR A 49 -8.71 3.20 3.68
N SER A 50 -9.79 2.94 4.39
CA SER A 50 -10.33 3.94 5.32
C SER A 50 -9.36 4.16 6.49
N ILE A 51 -9.42 5.34 7.10
CA ILE A 51 -8.66 5.61 8.32
C ILE A 51 -9.08 4.63 9.43
N GLU A 52 -10.37 4.36 9.57
CA GLU A 52 -10.91 3.40 10.54
C GLU A 52 -10.29 2.01 10.37
N GLU A 53 -10.21 1.51 9.14
CA GLU A 53 -9.59 0.22 8.83
C GLU A 53 -8.08 0.19 9.12
N LEU A 54 -7.37 1.28 8.78
CA LEU A 54 -5.96 1.41 9.11
C LEU A 54 -5.73 1.47 10.62
N GLU A 55 -6.58 2.19 11.35
CA GLU A 55 -6.52 2.23 12.82
C GLU A 55 -6.77 0.87 13.44
N GLU A 56 -7.72 0.09 12.91
CA GLU A 56 -7.99 -1.28 13.33
C GLU A 56 -6.74 -2.15 13.17
N PHE A 57 -6.15 -2.18 11.99
CA PHE A 57 -4.95 -2.96 11.73
C PHE A 57 -3.77 -2.52 12.59
N ILE A 58 -3.54 -1.22 12.72
CA ILE A 58 -2.49 -0.66 13.58
C ILE A 58 -2.72 -1.05 15.04
N GLY A 59 -3.97 -0.99 15.51
CA GLY A 59 -4.34 -1.40 16.87
C GLY A 59 -4.04 -2.87 17.14
N ILE A 60 -4.42 -3.75 16.23
CA ILE A 60 -4.12 -5.19 16.31
C ILE A 60 -2.61 -5.41 16.34
N ALA A 61 -1.86 -4.78 15.45
CA ALA A 61 -0.41 -4.89 15.38
C ALA A 61 0.26 -4.44 16.69
N LYS A 62 -0.14 -3.29 17.22
CA LYS A 62 0.37 -2.75 18.49
C LYS A 62 0.06 -3.69 19.66
N ASN A 63 -1.13 -4.23 19.74
CA ASN A 63 -1.55 -5.16 20.79
C ASN A 63 -0.71 -6.44 20.82
N HIS A 64 -0.21 -6.87 19.67
CA HIS A 64 0.70 -8.02 19.55
C HIS A 64 2.18 -7.66 19.75
N GLY A 65 2.50 -6.38 19.91
CA GLY A 65 3.88 -5.91 20.15
C GLY A 65 4.64 -5.46 18.91
N ALA A 66 3.99 -5.35 17.75
CA ALA A 66 4.58 -4.74 16.57
C ALA A 66 4.79 -3.23 16.78
N ASP A 67 5.77 -2.66 16.12
CA ASP A 67 6.13 -1.24 16.23
C ASP A 67 6.26 -0.52 14.88
N GLY A 68 5.96 -1.22 13.79
CA GLY A 68 6.00 -0.64 12.45
C GLY A 68 5.06 -1.35 11.49
N ILE A 69 4.85 -0.71 10.34
CA ILE A 69 4.11 -1.27 9.22
C ILE A 69 4.99 -1.11 7.97
N LYS A 70 5.15 -2.20 7.24
CA LYS A 70 5.82 -2.25 5.95
C LYS A 70 4.77 -2.41 4.86
N LEU A 71 4.89 -1.66 3.80
CA LEU A 71 4.00 -1.75 2.66
C LEU A 71 4.74 -2.45 1.51
N TYR A 72 4.36 -3.70 1.24
CA TYR A 72 4.90 -4.45 0.11
C TYR A 72 4.14 -4.13 -1.16
N PHE A 73 4.86 -3.85 -2.23
CA PHE A 73 4.28 -3.84 -3.57
C PHE A 73 4.02 -5.28 -4.01
N GLY A 74 2.83 -5.54 -4.50
CA GLY A 74 2.43 -6.86 -4.95
C GLY A 74 1.56 -6.77 -6.19
N ALA A 75 1.20 -7.92 -6.73
CA ALA A 75 0.20 -8.03 -7.78
C ALA A 75 -0.68 -9.24 -7.51
N TYR A 76 -1.96 -9.10 -7.81
CA TYR A 76 -2.90 -10.21 -7.73
C TYR A 76 -2.61 -11.25 -8.82
N ASP A 77 -2.93 -12.51 -8.54
CA ASP A 77 -2.87 -13.56 -9.54
C ASP A 77 -3.74 -13.24 -10.76
N GLU A 78 -3.36 -13.74 -11.93
CA GLU A 78 -4.13 -13.58 -13.17
C GLU A 78 -5.53 -14.20 -13.07
N ASN A 79 -5.72 -15.19 -12.24
CA ASN A 79 -6.99 -15.88 -11.95
C ASN A 79 -7.51 -15.58 -10.55
N TYR A 80 -7.24 -14.41 -10.01
CA TYR A 80 -7.78 -14.00 -8.72
C TYR A 80 -9.31 -14.00 -8.74
N LYS A 81 -9.92 -14.82 -7.87
CA LYS A 81 -11.36 -15.14 -7.93
C LYS A 81 -12.21 -14.30 -6.99
N ASP A 82 -11.65 -13.82 -5.89
CA ASP A 82 -12.40 -13.07 -4.88
C ASP A 82 -12.89 -11.72 -5.45
N GLU A 83 -12.11 -11.11 -6.30
CA GLU A 83 -12.48 -9.93 -7.08
C GLU A 83 -11.82 -10.01 -8.47
N PRO A 84 -12.53 -10.55 -9.47
CA PRO A 84 -11.95 -10.76 -10.81
C PRO A 84 -11.43 -9.50 -11.48
N LEU A 85 -11.98 -8.33 -11.14
CA LEU A 85 -11.51 -7.05 -11.67
C LEU A 85 -10.11 -6.68 -11.16
N TYR A 86 -9.67 -7.26 -10.04
CA TYR A 86 -8.33 -7.05 -9.52
C TYR A 86 -7.26 -7.95 -10.15
N ALA A 87 -7.67 -9.00 -10.86
CA ALA A 87 -6.76 -9.99 -11.43
C ALA A 87 -5.60 -9.35 -12.19
N GLY A 88 -4.38 -9.74 -11.87
CA GLY A 88 -3.14 -9.24 -12.46
C GLY A 88 -2.72 -7.83 -12.05
N ARG A 89 -3.58 -7.05 -11.39
CA ARG A 89 -3.32 -5.65 -11.04
C ARG A 89 -2.40 -5.52 -9.83
N GLN A 90 -1.65 -4.44 -9.81
CA GLN A 90 -0.82 -4.09 -8.66
C GLN A 90 -1.66 -3.82 -7.42
N THR A 91 -1.12 -4.19 -6.29
CA THR A 91 -1.71 -3.95 -4.97
C THR A 91 -0.61 -3.61 -3.96
N VAL A 92 -1.04 -3.31 -2.74
CA VAL A 92 -0.16 -3.08 -1.61
C VAL A 92 -0.59 -3.98 -0.46
N VAL A 93 0.35 -4.70 0.12
CA VAL A 93 0.13 -5.51 1.32
C VAL A 93 0.75 -4.80 2.51
N LEU A 94 -0.06 -4.54 3.52
CA LEU A 94 0.39 -3.99 4.80
C LEU A 94 0.86 -5.16 5.67
N VAL A 95 2.10 -5.12 6.12
CA VAL A 95 2.68 -6.14 6.99
C VAL A 95 3.18 -5.48 8.27
N ALA A 96 2.70 -5.96 9.41
CA ALA A 96 3.21 -5.51 10.70
C ALA A 96 4.67 -5.93 10.86
N THR A 97 5.48 -5.09 11.50
CA THR A 97 6.91 -5.34 11.70
C THR A 97 7.32 -5.09 13.14
N LYS A 98 8.42 -5.72 13.52
CA LYS A 98 9.13 -5.46 14.78
C LYS A 98 10.56 -5.07 14.50
N HIS A 99 10.97 -3.93 15.06
CA HIS A 99 12.36 -3.50 14.99
C HIS A 99 13.24 -4.43 15.81
N LYS A 100 14.31 -4.92 15.20
CA LYS A 100 15.29 -5.81 15.83
C LYS A 100 16.70 -5.24 15.66
N ILE A 101 17.44 -5.27 16.74
CA ILE A 101 18.86 -4.96 16.76
C ILE A 101 19.62 -6.26 17.00
N THR A 102 20.49 -6.61 16.07
CA THR A 102 21.32 -7.82 16.13
C THR A 102 22.79 -7.44 15.89
N GLU A 103 23.70 -8.38 16.08
CA GLU A 103 25.11 -8.18 15.74
C GLU A 103 25.33 -7.87 14.26
N ALA A 104 24.43 -8.34 13.39
CA ALA A 104 24.45 -8.07 11.95
C ALA A 104 23.86 -6.71 11.58
N GLY A 105 23.31 -5.95 12.54
CA GLY A 105 22.70 -4.64 12.32
C GLY A 105 21.25 -4.55 12.75
N GLU A 106 20.62 -3.42 12.40
CA GLU A 106 19.23 -3.13 12.70
C GLU A 106 18.34 -3.51 11.50
N SER A 107 17.15 -4.04 11.78
CA SER A 107 16.16 -4.35 10.73
C SER A 107 14.74 -4.33 11.27
N ASN A 108 13.79 -4.00 10.41
CA ASN A 108 12.36 -4.11 10.67
C ASN A 108 11.89 -5.48 10.15
N LYS A 109 11.79 -6.44 11.04
CA LYS A 109 11.42 -7.83 10.72
C LYS A 109 9.91 -7.97 10.59
N ASP A 110 9.46 -8.69 9.59
CA ASP A 110 8.05 -9.05 9.43
C ASP A 110 7.58 -9.84 10.65
N PHE A 111 6.38 -9.49 11.12
CA PHE A 111 5.86 -9.98 12.39
C PHE A 111 4.96 -11.20 12.15
N TYR A 112 5.27 -12.28 12.83
CA TYR A 112 4.52 -13.54 12.78
C TYR A 112 3.83 -13.81 14.10
N VAL A 113 2.63 -14.33 14.03
CA VAL A 113 1.86 -14.76 15.21
C VAL A 113 1.51 -16.23 15.11
N GLN A 114 1.36 -16.87 16.28
CA GLN A 114 0.86 -18.23 16.33
C GLN A 114 -0.67 -18.23 16.22
N THR A 115 -1.20 -19.11 15.38
CA THR A 115 -2.63 -19.36 15.29
C THR A 115 -3.07 -20.35 16.37
N ASP A 116 -4.37 -20.43 16.62
CA ASP A 116 -4.98 -21.39 17.57
C ASP A 116 -4.66 -22.86 17.21
N LYS A 117 -4.28 -23.12 15.97
CA LYS A 117 -3.87 -24.44 15.47
C LYS A 117 -2.37 -24.71 15.63
N GLY A 118 -1.62 -23.83 16.31
CA GLY A 118 -0.19 -23.97 16.52
C GLY A 118 0.70 -23.69 15.31
N THR A 119 0.12 -23.21 14.21
CA THR A 119 0.86 -22.75 13.04
C THR A 119 1.23 -21.27 13.16
N THR A 120 2.27 -20.84 12.45
CA THR A 120 2.68 -19.44 12.41
C THR A 120 2.12 -18.78 11.15
N THR A 121 1.59 -17.57 11.28
CA THR A 121 1.14 -16.77 10.15
C THR A 121 1.69 -15.35 10.24
N ILE A 122 1.94 -14.74 9.09
CA ILE A 122 2.32 -13.33 9.04
C ILE A 122 1.13 -12.44 9.42
N MET A 123 1.39 -11.37 10.14
CA MET A 123 0.37 -10.37 10.46
C MET A 123 0.30 -9.37 9.33
N ALA A 124 -0.69 -9.53 8.46
CA ALA A 124 -0.81 -8.74 7.24
C ALA A 124 -2.26 -8.36 6.92
N TRP A 125 -2.41 -7.32 6.11
CA TRP A 125 -3.68 -6.77 5.66
C TRP A 125 -3.61 -6.43 4.19
N ASN A 126 -4.64 -6.77 3.44
CA ASN A 126 -4.72 -6.53 1.99
C ASN A 126 -6.16 -6.34 1.55
N ALA A 127 -6.38 -6.28 0.24
CA ALA A 127 -7.68 -6.10 -0.39
C ALA A 127 -8.28 -4.70 -0.19
N GLY A 128 -7.46 -3.68 -0.12
CA GLY A 128 -7.90 -2.30 -0.26
C GLY A 128 -8.50 -2.03 -1.64
N ALA A 129 -9.26 -0.95 -1.76
CA ALA A 129 -9.89 -0.58 -3.02
C ALA A 129 -8.83 -0.07 -4.01
N VAL A 130 -8.57 -0.83 -5.07
CA VAL A 130 -7.61 -0.43 -6.10
C VAL A 130 -8.26 0.42 -7.18
N CYS A 131 -7.59 1.47 -7.58
CA CYS A 131 -8.01 2.37 -8.65
C CYS A 131 -6.91 2.46 -9.72
N PRO A 132 -7.21 2.24 -11.00
CA PRO A 132 -8.35 1.50 -11.53
C PRO A 132 -8.49 0.08 -10.94
N PRO A 133 -9.67 -0.55 -10.93
CA PRO A 133 -10.94 -0.20 -11.59
C PRO A 133 -11.91 0.62 -10.74
N PHE A 134 -11.71 0.71 -9.43
CA PHE A 134 -12.65 1.37 -8.52
C PHE A 134 -12.18 2.78 -8.17
N CYS A 135 -12.35 3.70 -9.11
CA CYS A 135 -11.89 5.09 -8.96
C CYS A 135 -13.01 6.07 -8.54
N GLY A 136 -14.18 5.59 -8.16
CA GLY A 136 -15.33 6.40 -7.78
C GLY A 136 -16.50 6.26 -8.75
N PRO A 137 -17.57 7.05 -8.59
CA PRO A 137 -18.75 6.93 -9.39
C PRO A 137 -18.49 7.27 -10.86
N LYS A 138 -19.09 6.46 -11.76
CA LYS A 138 -18.95 6.61 -13.22
C LYS A 138 -19.89 7.66 -13.85
N ASP A 139 -20.47 8.53 -13.07
CA ASP A 139 -21.58 9.41 -13.44
C ASP A 139 -21.15 10.83 -13.88
N GLY A 140 -19.95 10.99 -14.38
CA GLY A 140 -19.46 12.27 -14.89
C GLY A 140 -19.04 13.29 -13.83
N PHE A 141 -19.31 13.00 -12.57
CA PHE A 141 -18.84 13.77 -11.41
C PHE A 141 -17.63 13.13 -10.73
N GLY A 142 -17.10 12.08 -11.30
CA GLY A 142 -15.96 11.33 -10.78
C GLY A 142 -14.70 12.15 -10.61
N ASP A 143 -14.67 13.35 -11.15
CA ASP A 143 -13.53 14.27 -11.04
C ASP A 143 -13.58 15.20 -9.84
N LEU A 144 -14.66 15.21 -9.10
CA LEU A 144 -14.78 16.03 -7.91
C LEU A 144 -14.05 15.37 -6.74
N GLY A 145 -12.87 15.86 -6.46
CA GLY A 145 -12.00 15.33 -5.42
C GLY A 145 -10.89 14.44 -5.95
N ILE A 146 -10.83 14.25 -7.26
CA ILE A 146 -9.70 13.59 -7.88
C ILE A 146 -8.48 14.47 -7.73
N THR A 147 -7.49 13.84 -7.16
CA THR A 147 -6.18 14.39 -7.07
C THR A 147 -5.57 14.55 -8.46
N ILE A 148 -4.60 15.38 -8.55
CA ILE A 148 -3.73 15.65 -9.69
C ILE A 148 -3.36 14.39 -10.51
N LEU A 149 -3.55 13.22 -9.94
CA LEU A 149 -3.15 11.93 -10.46
C LEU A 149 -4.01 11.42 -11.61
N ASP A 150 -5.28 11.83 -11.63
CA ASP A 150 -6.27 11.29 -12.56
C ASP A 150 -6.58 12.24 -13.72
N LYS A 151 -5.92 13.40 -13.76
CA LYS A 151 -6.09 14.39 -14.82
C LYS A 151 -5.21 14.11 -16.05
N GLY A 152 -5.33 12.92 -16.60
CA GLY A 152 -4.97 12.71 -17.99
C GLY A 152 -6.25 12.69 -18.81
N ASP A 153 -6.38 13.58 -19.79
CA ASP A 153 -7.56 13.68 -20.64
C ASP A 153 -7.90 12.38 -21.40
N GLU A 154 -7.01 11.41 -21.40
CA GLU A 154 -7.14 10.15 -22.13
C GLU A 154 -6.57 8.93 -21.36
N GLY A 155 -6.76 8.84 -20.07
CA GLY A 155 -6.45 7.65 -19.27
C GLY A 155 -4.99 7.17 -19.28
N PHE A 156 -4.35 7.15 -20.43
CA PHE A 156 -2.97 6.72 -20.61
C PHE A 156 -1.95 7.87 -20.70
N ILE A 157 -2.40 9.10 -20.70
CA ILE A 157 -1.52 10.25 -20.76
C ILE A 157 -1.06 10.60 -19.35
N VAL A 158 0.24 10.62 -19.19
CA VAL A 158 0.88 11.17 -17.99
C VAL A 158 0.80 12.69 -18.12
N ALA A 159 -0.23 13.24 -17.52
CA ALA A 159 -0.36 14.70 -17.44
C ALA A 159 0.63 15.26 -16.42
#